data_fa80d110c404a8bba89ecdd88ac6aa2d
#
_entry.id   fa80d110c404a8bba89ecdd88ac6aa2d
#
_cell.length_a   1.000
_cell.length_b   1.000
_cell.length_c   1.000
_cell.angle_alpha   90.00
_cell.angle_beta   90.00
_cell.angle_gamma   90.00
#
_symmetry.space_group_name_H-M   'P 1'
#
loop_
_entity.id
_entity.type
_entity.pdbx_description
1 polymer ?
#
loop_
_entity_poly.entity_id
_entity_poly.type
_entity_poly.pdbx_seq_one_letter_code
_entity_poly.pdbx_strand_id
1 'polypeptide(L)'
;MREKLTGVAWARCLAMAAAVLMLASGAWAQKNKKDKPPLEGQPMPSLPVPASDQIDHNIGEMLGAFQVGNVEAMHKYYAENAVFVSGAYEPPMVGWPNYLAGYQKQRAAYQGMQLVRRNTVIFVHADVAWASYQWEFASMLNNAPVNARGQTTLILNKIGDNWMIVHNHTSQICDLPAPAAQPASQQPQNQPAAPPKP
;
A
#
# COMPACT_ATOMS: atom_id res chain seq x y z
N MET A 1 -28.98 -36.86 39.29
CA MET A 1 -29.03 -35.78 40.27
C MET A 1 -28.92 -34.49 39.49
N ARG A 2 -29.95 -33.78 39.01
CA ARG A 2 -30.95 -32.97 39.69
C ARG A 2 -30.27 -32.11 40.77
N GLU A 3 -30.23 -30.82 40.70
CA GLU A 3 -31.23 -29.74 40.77
C GLU A 3 -30.44 -28.42 40.60
N LYS A 4 -30.88 -27.27 40.33
CA LYS A 4 -32.12 -26.50 40.10
C LYS A 4 -31.71 -25.04 39.92
N LEU A 5 -32.19 -24.44 38.94
CA LEU A 5 -32.87 -23.15 38.80
C LEU A 5 -33.26 -22.38 40.09
N THR A 6 -32.96 -21.08 40.11
CA THR A 6 -33.79 -19.96 40.57
C THR A 6 -33.10 -18.67 40.11
N GLY A 7 -33.60 -17.72 39.42
CA GLY A 7 -34.95 -17.18 39.23
C GLY A 7 -35.22 -16.00 40.20
N VAL A 8 -35.71 -14.91 39.65
CA VAL A 8 -36.37 -13.76 40.30
C VAL A 8 -35.60 -12.44 40.05
N ALA A 9 -36.00 -11.59 39.18
CA ALA A 9 -37.25 -10.83 38.98
C ALA A 9 -37.22 -9.42 39.64
N TRP A 10 -37.40 -8.43 38.77
CA TRP A 10 -38.27 -7.26 38.91
C TRP A 10 -38.14 -6.30 40.10
N ALA A 11 -37.86 -5.03 39.76
CA ALA A 11 -38.74 -3.97 40.26
C ALA A 11 -38.52 -2.63 39.55
N ARG A 12 -39.58 -2.18 38.99
CA ARG A 12 -39.93 -0.86 38.49
C ARG A 12 -39.84 0.18 39.61
N CYS A 13 -39.39 1.41 39.30
CA CYS A 13 -39.91 2.61 39.94
C CYS A 13 -39.97 3.76 38.95
N LEU A 14 -41.17 4.04 38.52
CA LEU A 14 -41.64 5.30 37.97
C LEU A 14 -41.79 6.30 39.13
N ALA A 15 -41.29 7.51 39.00
CA ALA A 15 -41.74 8.66 39.76
C ALA A 15 -41.80 9.89 38.86
N MET A 16 -43.02 10.30 38.56
CA MET A 16 -43.39 11.63 38.04
C MET A 16 -43.27 12.67 39.14
N ALA A 17 -42.84 13.89 38.82
CA ALA A 17 -43.26 15.14 39.42
C ALA A 17 -42.80 16.28 38.53
N ALA A 18 -43.66 16.87 37.74
CA ALA A 18 -44.44 18.07 38.02
C ALA A 18 -43.69 19.40 37.76
N ALA A 19 -44.22 20.09 36.78
CA ALA A 19 -43.90 21.42 36.30
C ALA A 19 -43.97 22.51 37.37
N VAL A 20 -43.05 23.48 37.30
CA VAL A 20 -43.32 24.85 37.76
C VAL A 20 -42.84 25.81 36.66
N LEU A 21 -43.81 26.40 35.99
CA LEU A 21 -43.62 27.60 35.16
C LEU A 21 -43.33 28.78 36.09
N MET A 22 -42.19 29.39 35.96
CA MET A 22 -41.93 30.77 36.41
C MET A 22 -41.61 31.61 35.20
N LEU A 23 -42.58 32.43 34.80
CA LEU A 23 -42.37 33.52 33.88
C LEU A 23 -41.60 34.63 34.62
N ALA A 24 -40.31 34.76 34.32
CA ALA A 24 -39.55 35.93 34.68
C ALA A 24 -39.19 36.65 33.36
N SER A 25 -39.92 37.76 33.11
CA SER A 25 -39.58 38.74 32.07
C SER A 25 -38.28 39.43 32.44
N GLY A 26 -37.17 38.90 31.94
CA GLY A 26 -35.87 39.50 32.03
C GLY A 26 -35.52 40.19 30.73
N ALA A 27 -35.41 41.50 30.75
CA ALA A 27 -34.93 42.33 29.64
C ALA A 27 -33.63 41.81 29.08
N TRP A 28 -33.62 41.42 27.83
CA TRP A 28 -32.42 41.04 27.10
C TRP A 28 -31.62 42.31 26.78
N ALA A 29 -30.68 42.62 27.62
CA ALA A 29 -29.62 43.55 27.27
C ALA A 29 -28.81 42.93 26.13
N GLN A 30 -29.02 43.39 24.93
CA GLN A 30 -28.19 43.11 23.77
C GLN A 30 -26.78 43.64 24.06
N LYS A 31 -25.93 42.77 24.59
CA LYS A 31 -24.51 43.04 24.78
C LYS A 31 -23.88 43.04 23.38
N ASN A 32 -23.58 44.23 22.87
CA ASN A 32 -22.81 44.41 21.64
C ASN A 32 -21.61 43.47 21.66
N LYS A 33 -21.65 42.41 20.85
CA LYS A 33 -20.50 41.59 20.51
C LYS A 33 -19.55 42.53 19.78
N LYS A 34 -18.56 43.09 20.50
CA LYS A 34 -17.38 43.67 19.87
C LYS A 34 -16.86 42.60 18.92
N ASP A 35 -16.85 42.92 17.63
CA ASP A 35 -16.22 42.09 16.61
C ASP A 35 -14.80 41.76 17.09
N LYS A 36 -14.59 40.48 17.43
CA LYS A 36 -13.24 39.99 17.61
C LYS A 36 -12.55 40.12 16.26
N PRO A 37 -11.35 40.74 16.22
CA PRO A 37 -10.60 40.74 14.98
C PRO A 37 -10.45 39.31 14.47
N PRO A 38 -10.40 39.10 13.13
CA PRO A 38 -10.18 37.77 12.56
C PRO A 38 -8.96 37.18 13.22
N LEU A 39 -9.04 35.93 13.64
CA LEU A 39 -7.91 35.14 14.13
C LEU A 39 -6.97 34.90 12.93
N GLU A 40 -6.28 35.98 12.49
CA GLU A 40 -5.15 35.84 11.59
C GLU A 40 -4.00 35.14 12.34
N GLY A 41 -3.64 33.94 11.90
CA GLY A 41 -2.37 33.32 12.23
C GLY A 41 -2.36 32.12 13.17
N GLN A 42 -3.50 31.50 13.50
CA GLN A 42 -3.38 30.16 14.08
C GLN A 42 -3.22 29.15 12.93
N PRO A 43 -2.07 28.43 12.88
CA PRO A 43 -1.94 27.32 11.92
C PRO A 43 -3.09 26.36 12.16
N MET A 44 -3.86 26.07 11.13
CA MET A 44 -4.90 25.06 11.22
C MET A 44 -4.22 23.76 11.67
N PRO A 45 -4.79 23.03 12.63
CA PRO A 45 -4.25 21.73 13.00
C PRO A 45 -4.22 20.87 11.74
N SER A 46 -3.01 20.46 11.35
CA SER A 46 -2.85 19.55 10.22
C SER A 46 -3.57 18.25 10.55
N LEU A 47 -4.47 17.81 9.68
CA LEU A 47 -5.08 16.50 9.82
C LEU A 47 -3.97 15.43 9.75
N PRO A 48 -4.07 14.37 10.55
CA PRO A 48 -3.08 13.30 10.48
C PRO A 48 -3.10 12.69 9.07
N VAL A 49 -1.91 12.52 8.49
CA VAL A 49 -1.74 11.88 7.18
C VAL A 49 -2.21 10.43 7.28
N PRO A 50 -3.09 9.94 6.40
CA PRO A 50 -3.52 8.54 6.40
C PRO A 50 -2.32 7.59 6.33
N ALA A 51 -2.42 6.45 7.00
CA ALA A 51 -1.34 5.46 7.02
C ALA A 51 -0.98 4.93 5.62
N SER A 52 -1.96 4.77 4.74
CA SER A 52 -1.75 4.42 3.32
C SER A 52 -0.86 5.42 2.60
N ASP A 53 -1.08 6.71 2.83
CA ASP A 53 -0.34 7.78 2.16
C ASP A 53 1.11 7.87 2.69
N GLN A 54 1.29 7.64 4.01
CA GLN A 54 2.62 7.52 4.62
C GLN A 54 3.39 6.35 4.02
N ILE A 55 2.74 5.19 3.87
CA ILE A 55 3.35 3.99 3.29
C ILE A 55 3.69 4.21 1.81
N ASP A 56 2.79 4.83 1.04
CA ASP A 56 3.02 5.13 -0.37
C ASP A 56 4.22 6.06 -0.55
N HIS A 57 4.30 7.11 0.27
CA HIS A 57 5.45 8.02 0.32
C HIS A 57 6.74 7.27 0.68
N ASN A 58 6.74 6.46 1.74
CA ASN A 58 7.90 5.68 2.18
C ASN A 58 8.42 4.73 1.08
N ILE A 59 7.51 4.07 0.35
CA ILE A 59 7.89 3.22 -0.78
C ILE A 59 8.54 4.07 -1.89
N GLY A 60 7.99 5.24 -2.19
CA GLY A 60 8.55 6.17 -3.17
C GLY A 60 9.98 6.60 -2.81
N GLU A 61 10.20 7.03 -1.58
CA GLU A 61 11.51 7.45 -1.07
C GLU A 61 12.54 6.30 -1.06
N MET A 62 12.10 5.11 -0.61
CA MET A 62 12.94 3.90 -0.61
C MET A 62 13.39 3.54 -2.03
N LEU A 63 12.49 3.58 -3.01
CA LEU A 63 12.81 3.29 -4.41
C LEU A 63 13.69 4.36 -5.03
N GLY A 64 13.48 5.64 -4.69
CA GLY A 64 14.36 6.74 -5.08
C GLY A 64 15.78 6.54 -4.54
N ALA A 65 15.91 6.19 -3.25
CA ALA A 65 17.19 5.88 -2.61
C ALA A 65 17.87 4.68 -3.27
N PHE A 66 17.12 3.63 -3.61
CA PHE A 66 17.60 2.46 -4.35
C PHE A 66 18.21 2.87 -5.71
N GLN A 67 17.54 3.70 -6.49
CA GLN A 67 17.99 4.11 -7.81
C GLN A 67 19.31 4.88 -7.76
N VAL A 68 19.44 5.80 -6.80
CA VAL A 68 20.66 6.62 -6.69
C VAL A 68 21.79 5.97 -5.88
N GLY A 69 21.52 4.84 -5.23
CA GLY A 69 22.52 4.12 -4.42
C GLY A 69 22.71 4.69 -3.02
N ASN A 70 21.75 5.43 -2.50
CA ASN A 70 21.78 5.96 -1.14
C ASN A 70 21.30 4.90 -0.15
N VAL A 71 22.23 4.05 0.31
CA VAL A 71 21.94 2.91 1.19
C VAL A 71 21.43 3.33 2.56
N GLU A 72 21.90 4.48 3.09
CA GLU A 72 21.43 4.99 4.39
C GLU A 72 19.97 5.45 4.30
N ALA A 73 19.62 6.18 3.24
CA ALA A 73 18.24 6.59 3.03
C ALA A 73 17.32 5.38 2.78
N MET A 74 17.78 4.37 2.04
CA MET A 74 17.03 3.15 1.80
C MET A 74 16.81 2.35 3.08
N HIS A 75 17.81 2.25 3.97
CA HIS A 75 17.75 1.51 5.22
C HIS A 75 16.69 2.05 6.20
N LYS A 76 16.39 3.34 6.14
CA LYS A 76 15.36 3.95 7.01
C LYS A 76 13.99 3.32 6.89
N TYR A 77 13.72 2.60 5.81
CA TYR A 77 12.43 1.99 5.51
C TYR A 77 12.40 0.47 5.76
N TYR A 78 13.53 -0.15 6.07
CA TYR A 78 13.62 -1.59 6.32
C TYR A 78 13.91 -1.89 7.79
N ALA A 79 13.24 -2.90 8.34
CA ALA A 79 13.60 -3.44 9.64
C ALA A 79 14.94 -4.20 9.54
N GLU A 80 15.72 -4.21 10.61
CA GLU A 80 17.03 -4.90 10.66
C GLU A 80 16.95 -6.39 10.31
N ASN A 81 15.86 -7.04 10.70
CA ASN A 81 15.60 -8.46 10.46
C ASN A 81 14.65 -8.71 9.28
N ALA A 82 14.50 -7.75 8.37
CA ALA A 82 13.64 -7.91 7.21
C ALA A 82 14.03 -9.13 6.37
N VAL A 83 13.03 -9.79 5.79
CA VAL A 83 13.21 -10.95 4.91
C VAL A 83 13.04 -10.52 3.46
N PHE A 84 13.98 -10.90 2.62
CA PHE A 84 13.98 -10.58 1.19
C PHE A 84 13.90 -11.87 0.38
N VAL A 85 12.90 -11.94 -0.49
CA VAL A 85 12.70 -13.04 -1.44
C VAL A 85 12.84 -12.50 -2.85
N SER A 86 13.79 -13.02 -3.60
CA SER A 86 13.94 -12.72 -5.03
C SER A 86 13.11 -13.70 -5.86
N GLY A 87 12.81 -13.33 -7.11
CA GLY A 87 12.15 -14.23 -8.06
C GLY A 87 13.03 -15.39 -8.56
N ALA A 88 14.32 -15.42 -8.20
CA ALA A 88 15.19 -16.56 -8.44
C ALA A 88 14.92 -17.66 -7.42
N TYR A 89 15.22 -18.91 -7.82
CA TYR A 89 15.12 -20.05 -6.90
C TYR A 89 16.35 -20.07 -5.97
N GLU A 90 16.36 -19.08 -5.06
CA GLU A 90 17.40 -18.88 -4.04
C GLU A 90 16.75 -18.84 -2.65
N PRO A 91 17.50 -19.25 -1.62
CA PRO A 91 17.00 -19.12 -0.25
C PRO A 91 16.69 -17.65 0.08
N PRO A 92 15.65 -17.37 0.88
CA PRO A 92 15.38 -16.01 1.35
C PRO A 92 16.59 -15.42 2.08
N MET A 93 16.91 -14.18 1.77
CA MET A 93 17.91 -13.43 2.54
C MET A 93 17.26 -12.87 3.80
N VAL A 94 17.88 -13.06 4.94
CA VAL A 94 17.40 -12.55 6.22
C VAL A 94 18.33 -11.47 6.74
N GLY A 95 17.78 -10.32 7.07
CA GLY A 95 18.46 -9.17 7.64
C GLY A 95 19.03 -8.20 6.62
N TRP A 96 19.01 -6.94 6.99
CA TRP A 96 19.51 -5.83 6.20
C TRP A 96 20.98 -6.00 5.73
N PRO A 97 21.95 -6.45 6.56
CA PRO A 97 23.34 -6.60 6.11
C PRO A 97 23.51 -7.55 4.94
N ASN A 98 22.76 -8.66 4.91
CA ASN A 98 22.82 -9.63 3.81
C ASN A 98 22.22 -9.06 2.53
N TYR A 99 21.08 -8.37 2.65
CA TYR A 99 20.49 -7.68 1.50
C TYR A 99 21.44 -6.61 0.94
N LEU A 100 22.03 -5.79 1.81
CA LEU A 100 22.94 -4.72 1.43
C LEU A 100 24.14 -5.25 0.62
N ALA A 101 24.74 -6.36 1.06
CA ALA A 101 25.87 -6.98 0.35
C ALA A 101 25.45 -7.42 -1.08
N GLY A 102 24.28 -8.04 -1.23
CA GLY A 102 23.71 -8.42 -2.52
C GLY A 102 23.43 -7.19 -3.41
N TYR A 103 22.78 -6.17 -2.84
CA TYR A 103 22.48 -4.92 -3.53
C TYR A 103 23.75 -4.21 -4.04
N GLN A 104 24.78 -4.08 -3.20
CA GLN A 104 26.03 -3.43 -3.58
C GLN A 104 26.74 -4.16 -4.72
N LYS A 105 26.75 -5.49 -4.69
CA LYS A 105 27.30 -6.32 -5.77
C LYS A 105 26.53 -6.09 -7.08
N GLN A 106 25.20 -6.08 -7.01
CA GLN A 106 24.35 -5.81 -8.17
C GLN A 106 24.58 -4.39 -8.70
N ARG A 107 24.58 -3.41 -7.81
CA ARG A 107 24.76 -2.00 -8.16
C ARG A 107 26.08 -1.73 -8.88
N ALA A 108 27.16 -2.41 -8.48
CA ALA A 108 28.47 -2.25 -9.11
C ALA A 108 28.47 -2.70 -10.58
N ALA A 109 27.59 -3.61 -10.97
CA ALA A 109 27.49 -4.13 -12.33
C ALA A 109 26.61 -3.28 -13.25
N TYR A 110 25.65 -2.53 -12.69
CA TYR A 110 24.68 -1.76 -13.46
C TYR A 110 24.99 -0.26 -13.48
N GLN A 111 24.70 0.39 -14.60
CA GLN A 111 24.88 1.83 -14.79
C GLN A 111 23.55 2.48 -15.18
N GLY A 112 23.27 3.66 -14.62
CA GLY A 112 22.08 4.43 -14.99
C GLY A 112 20.78 3.71 -14.64
N MET A 113 20.69 3.12 -13.45
CA MET A 113 19.50 2.39 -13.00
C MET A 113 18.28 3.32 -12.94
N GLN A 114 17.21 2.92 -13.61
CA GLN A 114 15.89 3.57 -13.55
C GLN A 114 14.87 2.52 -13.16
N LEU A 115 14.02 2.88 -12.21
CA LEU A 115 12.94 2.01 -11.74
C LEU A 115 11.65 2.83 -11.63
N VAL A 116 10.64 2.40 -12.36
CA VAL A 116 9.33 3.05 -12.37
C VAL A 116 8.33 2.13 -11.69
N ARG A 117 7.69 2.63 -10.64
CA ARG A 117 6.61 1.94 -9.92
C ARG A 117 5.26 2.29 -10.54
N ARG A 118 4.39 1.29 -10.68
CA ARG A 118 3.03 1.42 -11.23
C ARG A 118 2.02 0.61 -10.42
N ASN A 119 0.75 0.98 -10.51
CA ASN A 119 -0.39 0.19 -10.04
C ASN A 119 -0.25 -0.27 -8.57
N THR A 120 0.11 0.66 -7.70
CA THR A 120 0.28 0.38 -6.28
C THR A 120 -1.06 0.19 -5.59
N VAL A 121 -1.17 -0.88 -4.81
CA VAL A 121 -2.30 -1.17 -3.92
C VAL A 121 -1.75 -1.31 -2.51
N ILE A 122 -2.38 -0.66 -1.53
CA ILE A 122 -1.97 -0.66 -0.12
C ILE A 122 -3.19 -0.99 0.74
N PHE A 123 -3.02 -1.96 1.64
CA PHE A 123 -4.00 -2.29 2.66
C PHE A 123 -3.38 -2.16 4.04
N VAL A 124 -4.08 -1.50 4.93
CA VAL A 124 -3.65 -1.26 6.31
C VAL A 124 -4.64 -1.92 7.27
N HIS A 125 -4.12 -2.72 8.18
CA HIS A 125 -4.90 -3.34 9.24
C HIS A 125 -4.16 -3.20 10.58
N ALA A 126 -4.64 -2.29 11.42
CA ALA A 126 -3.98 -1.91 12.66
C ALA A 126 -2.49 -1.54 12.44
N ASP A 127 -1.58 -2.27 13.05
CA ASP A 127 -0.13 -2.03 12.98
C ASP A 127 0.58 -2.87 11.90
N VAL A 128 -0.18 -3.52 11.04
CA VAL A 128 0.34 -4.29 9.90
C VAL A 128 -0.24 -3.76 8.61
N ALA A 129 0.58 -3.64 7.60
CA ALA A 129 0.14 -3.29 6.26
C ALA A 129 0.80 -4.21 5.23
N TRP A 130 0.17 -4.32 4.06
CA TRP A 130 0.81 -4.87 2.90
C TRP A 130 0.60 -3.95 1.69
N ALA A 131 1.61 -3.90 0.83
CA ALA A 131 1.58 -3.17 -0.41
C ALA A 131 2.00 -4.07 -1.56
N SER A 132 1.34 -3.95 -2.70
CA SER A 132 1.76 -4.63 -3.92
C SER A 132 1.81 -3.63 -5.07
N TYR A 133 2.83 -3.74 -5.90
CA TYR A 133 3.00 -2.88 -7.06
C TYR A 133 3.73 -3.58 -8.18
N GLN A 134 3.54 -3.07 -9.41
CA GLN A 134 4.32 -3.42 -10.58
C GLN A 134 5.52 -2.49 -10.71
N TRP A 135 6.59 -2.98 -11.31
CA TRP A 135 7.77 -2.18 -11.59
C TRP A 135 8.33 -2.46 -12.98
N GLU A 136 8.92 -1.42 -13.56
CA GLU A 136 9.70 -1.47 -14.78
C GLU A 136 11.11 -0.98 -14.45
N PHE A 137 12.12 -1.71 -14.89
CA PHE A 137 13.53 -1.42 -14.65
C PHE A 137 14.26 -1.28 -15.97
N ALA A 138 15.08 -0.25 -16.08
CA ALA A 138 15.97 -0.03 -17.20
C ALA A 138 17.38 0.32 -16.69
N SER A 139 18.40 -0.21 -17.30
CA SER A 139 19.80 0.04 -16.96
C SER A 139 20.73 -0.38 -18.08
N MET A 140 22.04 -0.13 -17.91
CA MET A 140 23.10 -0.68 -18.74
C MET A 140 23.90 -1.70 -17.94
N LEU A 141 24.13 -2.88 -18.51
CA LEU A 141 25.01 -3.93 -17.98
C LEU A 141 26.07 -4.24 -19.03
N ASN A 142 27.35 -4.02 -18.71
CA ASN A 142 28.45 -4.19 -19.64
C ASN A 142 28.23 -3.45 -20.97
N ASN A 143 27.76 -2.21 -20.91
CA ASN A 143 27.43 -1.35 -22.05
C ASN A 143 26.27 -1.88 -22.95
N ALA A 144 25.54 -2.89 -22.52
CA ALA A 144 24.34 -3.37 -23.19
C ALA A 144 23.09 -2.91 -22.41
N PRO A 145 22.03 -2.45 -23.10
CA PRO A 145 20.78 -2.09 -22.41
C PRO A 145 20.10 -3.33 -21.83
N VAL A 146 19.65 -3.20 -20.59
CA VAL A 146 18.87 -4.23 -19.88
C VAL A 146 17.57 -3.64 -19.46
N ASN A 147 16.48 -4.30 -19.81
CA ASN A 147 15.14 -3.98 -19.35
C ASN A 147 14.55 -5.19 -18.62
N ALA A 148 13.85 -4.92 -17.53
CA ALA A 148 13.14 -5.94 -16.78
C ALA A 148 11.84 -5.35 -16.25
N ARG A 149 10.88 -6.20 -15.95
CA ARG A 149 9.63 -5.83 -15.28
C ARG A 149 9.21 -6.92 -14.32
N GLY A 150 8.41 -6.55 -13.36
CA GLY A 150 7.98 -7.52 -12.37
C GLY A 150 6.96 -6.96 -11.40
N GLN A 151 6.83 -7.68 -10.31
CA GLN A 151 5.93 -7.32 -9.22
C GLN A 151 6.67 -7.43 -7.89
N THR A 152 6.29 -6.56 -6.96
CA THR A 152 6.78 -6.61 -5.59
C THR A 152 5.61 -6.61 -4.63
N THR A 153 5.69 -7.44 -3.61
CA THR A 153 4.81 -7.39 -2.45
C THR A 153 5.65 -7.10 -1.21
N LEU A 154 5.23 -6.09 -0.45
CA LEU A 154 5.84 -5.69 0.81
C LEU A 154 4.89 -5.99 1.95
N ILE A 155 5.41 -6.48 3.07
CA ILE A 155 4.72 -6.47 4.36
C ILE A 155 5.42 -5.44 5.23
N LEU A 156 4.63 -4.58 5.87
CA LEU A 156 5.11 -3.53 6.75
C LEU A 156 4.49 -3.69 8.14
N ASN A 157 5.30 -3.44 9.14
CA ASN A 157 4.84 -3.32 10.53
C ASN A 157 5.06 -1.88 10.98
N LYS A 158 4.11 -1.38 11.78
CA LYS A 158 4.27 -0.11 12.47
C LYS A 158 5.16 -0.32 13.69
N ILE A 159 6.36 0.25 13.69
CA ILE A 159 7.34 0.18 14.77
C ILE A 159 7.53 1.60 15.32
N GLY A 160 7.00 1.85 16.51
CA GLY A 160 6.83 3.22 17.00
C GLY A 160 5.91 4.01 16.08
N ASP A 161 6.39 5.14 15.58
CA ASP A 161 5.61 5.98 14.65
C ASP A 161 5.90 5.68 13.16
N ASN A 162 6.79 4.72 12.87
CA ASN A 162 7.26 4.46 11.51
C ASN A 162 6.72 3.15 10.95
N TRP A 163 6.34 3.17 9.67
CA TRP A 163 6.06 1.97 8.90
C TRP A 163 7.34 1.39 8.33
N MET A 164 7.74 0.21 8.83
CA MET A 164 8.99 -0.46 8.45
C MET A 164 8.69 -1.71 7.62
N ILE A 165 9.38 -1.88 6.51
CA ILE A 165 9.29 -3.08 5.67
C ILE A 165 9.96 -4.23 6.42
N VAL A 166 9.19 -5.28 6.72
CA VAL A 166 9.65 -6.51 7.37
C VAL A 166 9.77 -7.68 6.40
N HIS A 167 9.11 -7.58 5.24
CA HIS A 167 9.21 -8.57 4.17
C HIS A 167 9.13 -7.88 2.81
N ASN A 168 10.01 -8.28 1.91
CA ASN A 168 10.04 -7.84 0.52
C ASN A 168 10.12 -9.07 -0.39
N HIS A 169 9.07 -9.32 -1.15
CA HIS A 169 9.06 -10.33 -2.18
C HIS A 169 8.99 -9.67 -3.55
N THR A 170 10.03 -9.80 -4.32
CA THR A 170 10.14 -9.27 -5.68
C THR A 170 10.31 -10.39 -6.67
N SER A 171 9.46 -10.45 -7.69
CA SER A 171 9.56 -11.39 -8.80
C SER A 171 9.70 -10.64 -10.12
N GLN A 172 10.58 -11.15 -10.98
CA GLN A 172 10.72 -10.69 -12.35
C GLN A 172 9.80 -11.51 -13.25
N ILE A 173 9.11 -10.84 -14.17
CA ILE A 173 8.33 -11.49 -15.20
C ILE A 173 9.26 -11.77 -16.38
N CYS A 174 9.44 -13.05 -16.71
CA CYS A 174 10.07 -13.44 -17.96
C CYS A 174 9.05 -13.32 -19.07
N ASP A 175 9.33 -12.52 -20.09
CA ASP A 175 8.51 -12.52 -21.30
C ASP A 175 8.68 -13.88 -21.95
N LEU A 176 7.62 -14.70 -21.92
CA LEU A 176 7.56 -15.89 -22.76
C LEU A 176 7.64 -15.42 -24.21
N PRO A 177 8.44 -16.08 -25.06
CA PRO A 177 8.40 -15.80 -26.49
C PRO A 177 6.95 -15.89 -26.95
N ALA A 178 6.51 -14.90 -27.74
CA ALA A 178 5.17 -14.93 -28.31
C ALA A 178 4.94 -16.32 -28.92
N PRO A 179 3.80 -16.99 -28.67
CA PRO A 179 3.52 -18.26 -29.32
C PRO A 179 3.74 -18.08 -30.81
N ALA A 180 4.58 -18.92 -31.40
CA ALA A 180 4.85 -18.88 -32.84
C ALA A 180 3.50 -18.76 -33.54
N ALA A 181 3.33 -17.72 -34.37
CA ALA A 181 2.09 -17.49 -35.09
C ALA A 181 1.70 -18.82 -35.76
N GLN A 182 0.63 -19.42 -35.30
CA GLN A 182 0.12 -20.63 -35.94
C GLN A 182 -0.09 -20.24 -37.39
N PRO A 183 0.47 -21.00 -38.37
CA PRO A 183 0.17 -20.75 -39.75
C PRO A 183 -1.34 -20.72 -39.87
N ALA A 184 -1.87 -19.63 -40.42
CA ALA A 184 -3.29 -19.45 -40.60
C ALA A 184 -3.85 -20.74 -41.17
N SER A 185 -4.63 -21.47 -40.37
CA SER A 185 -5.34 -22.66 -40.84
C SER A 185 -6.12 -22.20 -42.05
N GLN A 186 -5.75 -22.75 -43.20
CA GLN A 186 -6.45 -22.51 -44.45
C GLN A 186 -7.94 -22.81 -44.17
N GLN A 187 -8.73 -21.76 -44.09
CA GLN A 187 -10.18 -21.92 -44.10
C GLN A 187 -10.54 -22.74 -45.35
N PRO A 188 -11.36 -23.80 -45.23
CA PRO A 188 -11.82 -24.51 -46.41
C PRO A 188 -12.48 -23.48 -47.32
N GLN A 189 -11.89 -23.30 -48.50
CA GLN A 189 -12.50 -22.50 -49.55
C GLN A 189 -13.90 -23.06 -49.81
N ASN A 190 -14.91 -22.25 -49.58
CA ASN A 190 -16.29 -22.53 -49.97
C ASN A 190 -16.32 -22.95 -51.43
N GLN A 191 -16.44 -24.25 -51.64
CA GLN A 191 -16.68 -24.81 -52.97
C GLN A 191 -18.09 -24.33 -53.42
N PRO A 192 -18.21 -23.68 -54.58
CA PRO A 192 -19.51 -23.24 -55.04
C PRO A 192 -20.45 -24.46 -55.22
N ALA A 193 -21.66 -24.33 -54.72
CA ALA A 193 -22.69 -25.35 -54.88
C ALA A 193 -22.92 -25.64 -56.37
N ALA A 194 -22.86 -26.93 -56.71
CA ALA A 194 -23.18 -27.41 -58.07
C ALA A 194 -24.64 -27.05 -58.43
N PRO A 195 -24.93 -26.65 -59.70
CA PRO A 195 -26.28 -26.29 -60.15
C PRO A 195 -27.20 -27.53 -60.17
N PRO A 196 -28.50 -27.34 -59.90
CA PRO A 196 -29.44 -28.43 -59.89
C PRO A 196 -29.56 -29.03 -61.34
N LYS A 197 -29.57 -30.37 -61.45
CA LYS A 197 -29.80 -31.07 -62.67
C LYS A 197 -31.27 -30.95 -63.08
N PRO A 198 -31.57 -30.95 -64.42
CA PRO A 198 -32.89 -30.80 -64.95
C PRO A 198 -33.82 -31.98 -64.66
#